data_8ad3e4bc2f582faf9603c1947982df95
#
_entry.id   8ad3e4bc2f582faf9603c1947982df95
#
_cell.length_a   1.000
_cell.length_b   1.000
_cell.length_c   1.000
_cell.angle_alpha   90.00
_cell.angle_beta   90.00
_cell.angle_gamma   90.00
#
_symmetry.space_group_name_H-M   'P 1'
#
loop_
_entity.id
_entity.type
_entity.pdbx_description
1 polymer ?
#
loop_
_entity_poly.entity_id
_entity_poly.type
_entity_poly.pdbx_seq_one_letter_code
_entity_poly.pdbx_strand_id
1 'polypeptide(L)'
;MATIMASRCLHDVELNDPVELYTFGSPRVGWRGYVKSLGVTHHRWKNNNDIVTTVPLWIMGYVHHGTQHYLNAYGKYRKPTGWQLVKDKWRGIWMGLKQGKIDSFGDHSMTEYIKHIKQID
;
A
#
# COMPACT_ATOMS: atom_id res chain seq x y z
N MET A 1 -0.91 11.13 1.35
CA MET A 1 -1.18 12.45 0.72
C MET A 1 -1.81 12.28 -0.67
N ALA A 2 -1.24 11.51 -1.60
CA ALA A 2 -1.78 11.35 -2.97
C ALA A 2 -3.27 10.94 -3.02
N THR A 3 -3.71 9.99 -2.21
CA THR A 3 -5.12 9.54 -2.17
C THR A 3 -6.07 10.65 -1.72
N ILE A 4 -5.66 11.47 -0.75
CA ILE A 4 -6.46 12.61 -0.28
C ILE A 4 -6.52 13.69 -1.36
N MET A 5 -5.42 13.93 -2.06
CA MET A 5 -5.38 14.89 -3.15
C MET A 5 -6.26 14.46 -4.33
N ALA A 6 -6.20 13.19 -4.73
CA ALA A 6 -7.08 12.65 -5.77
C ALA A 6 -8.57 12.80 -5.38
N SER A 7 -8.92 12.57 -4.11
CA SER A 7 -10.27 12.82 -3.63
C SER A 7 -10.68 14.30 -3.75
N ARG A 8 -9.77 15.21 -3.44
CA ARG A 8 -10.05 16.65 -3.60
C ARG A 8 -10.27 17.03 -5.05
N CYS A 9 -9.46 16.52 -5.97
CA CYS A 9 -9.64 16.78 -7.40
C CYS A 9 -11.03 16.36 -7.90
N LEU A 10 -11.58 15.25 -7.41
CA LEU A 10 -12.95 14.80 -7.76
C LEU A 10 -14.07 15.70 -7.26
N HIS A 11 -13.81 16.53 -6.23
CA HIS A 11 -14.81 17.39 -5.60
C HIS A 11 -14.59 18.87 -5.88
N ASP A 12 -13.55 19.21 -6.61
CA ASP A 12 -13.19 20.60 -6.93
C ASP A 12 -13.40 20.86 -8.43
N VAL A 13 -14.33 21.73 -8.74
CA VAL A 13 -14.70 22.05 -10.12
C VAL A 13 -13.61 22.76 -10.93
N GLU A 14 -12.59 23.29 -10.24
CA GLU A 14 -11.45 23.96 -10.89
C GLU A 14 -10.32 22.98 -11.22
N LEU A 15 -10.37 21.75 -10.69
CA LEU A 15 -9.34 20.74 -10.91
C LEU A 15 -9.85 19.66 -11.87
N ASN A 16 -8.96 19.15 -12.71
CA ASN A 16 -9.27 18.04 -13.59
C ASN A 16 -9.44 16.75 -12.79
N ASP A 17 -10.44 15.95 -13.14
CA ASP A 17 -10.67 14.64 -12.54
C ASP A 17 -9.48 13.72 -12.79
N PRO A 18 -8.95 13.04 -11.75
CA PRO A 18 -7.91 12.05 -11.93
C PRO A 18 -8.51 10.81 -12.61
N VAL A 19 -7.90 10.36 -13.69
CA VAL A 19 -8.31 9.13 -14.41
C VAL A 19 -7.98 7.91 -13.55
N GLU A 20 -6.78 7.84 -13.02
CA GLU A 20 -6.28 6.75 -12.19
C GLU A 20 -5.29 7.27 -11.15
N LEU A 21 -5.19 6.55 -10.04
CA LEU A 21 -4.24 6.83 -8.97
C LEU A 21 -3.30 5.63 -8.78
N TYR A 22 -2.00 5.87 -8.85
CA TYR A 22 -0.96 4.90 -8.55
C TYR A 22 -0.22 5.31 -7.29
N THR A 23 -0.08 4.40 -6.32
CA THR A 23 0.69 4.63 -5.10
C THR A 23 1.62 3.47 -4.79
N PHE A 24 2.78 3.78 -4.21
CA PHE A 24 3.81 2.85 -3.81
C PHE A 24 4.03 2.98 -2.31
N GLY A 25 3.94 1.87 -1.58
CA GLY A 25 4.11 1.88 -0.13
C GLY A 25 3.07 2.70 0.64
N SER A 26 1.87 2.93 0.06
CA SER A 26 0.87 3.80 0.66
C SER A 26 0.33 3.24 1.98
N PRO A 27 0.29 4.05 3.07
CA PRO A 27 -0.37 3.70 4.31
C PRO A 27 -1.90 3.62 4.14
N ARG A 28 -2.61 3.18 5.19
CA ARG A 28 -4.06 3.26 5.23
C ARG A 28 -4.51 4.70 5.28
N VAL A 29 -5.55 5.03 4.53
CA VAL A 29 -5.90 6.44 4.25
C VAL A 29 -7.09 6.96 5.03
N GLY A 30 -7.98 6.09 5.50
CA GLY A 30 -9.16 6.55 6.21
C GLY A 30 -10.10 5.43 6.62
N TRP A 31 -11.22 5.80 7.19
CA TRP A 31 -12.27 4.88 7.60
C TRP A 31 -13.09 4.40 6.41
N ARG A 32 -13.82 3.30 6.60
CA ARG A 32 -14.57 2.63 5.51
C ARG A 32 -15.52 3.56 4.76
N GLY A 33 -16.18 4.49 5.46
CA GLY A 33 -17.09 5.46 4.83
C GLY A 33 -16.35 6.37 3.86
N TYR A 34 -15.25 6.96 4.30
CA TYR A 34 -14.38 7.79 3.46
C TYR A 34 -13.80 7.02 2.26
N VAL A 35 -13.30 5.81 2.50
CA VAL A 35 -12.72 5.00 1.43
C VAL A 35 -13.76 4.62 0.36
N LYS A 36 -15.01 4.39 0.75
CA LYS A 36 -16.11 4.11 -0.19
C LYS A 36 -16.52 5.33 -1.01
N SER A 37 -16.34 6.55 -0.49
CA SER A 37 -16.66 7.77 -1.23
C SER A 37 -15.58 8.19 -2.24
N LEU A 38 -14.41 7.53 -2.22
CA LEU A 38 -13.35 7.79 -3.19
C LEU A 38 -13.69 7.15 -4.54
N GLY A 39 -14.16 7.96 -5.47
CA GLY A 39 -14.59 7.52 -6.80
C GLY A 39 -13.47 7.23 -7.81
N VAL A 40 -12.19 7.28 -7.40
CA VAL A 40 -11.04 7.12 -8.29
C VAL A 40 -10.58 5.66 -8.37
N THR A 41 -10.23 5.18 -9.56
CA THR A 41 -9.53 3.91 -9.73
C THR A 41 -8.13 4.01 -9.13
N HIS A 42 -7.82 3.16 -8.15
CA HIS A 42 -6.57 3.24 -7.41
C HIS A 42 -5.81 1.93 -7.44
N HIS A 43 -4.60 1.95 -7.96
CA HIS A 43 -3.63 0.85 -8.01
C HIS A 43 -2.56 1.08 -6.94
N ARG A 44 -2.53 0.22 -5.95
CA ARG A 44 -1.67 0.36 -4.78
C ARG A 44 -0.60 -0.74 -4.77
N TRP A 45 0.63 -0.35 -5.01
CA TRP A 45 1.77 -1.25 -5.02
C TRP A 45 2.36 -1.40 -3.61
N LYS A 46 2.54 -2.64 -3.20
CA LYS A 46 3.17 -3.00 -1.92
C LYS A 46 4.37 -3.89 -2.17
N ASN A 47 5.53 -3.46 -1.69
CA ASN A 47 6.76 -4.25 -1.73
C ASN A 47 6.89 -5.08 -0.46
N ASN A 48 7.04 -6.38 -0.61
CA ASN A 48 7.36 -7.38 0.42
C ASN A 48 6.87 -7.00 1.85
N ASN A 49 7.80 -6.77 2.77
CA ASN A 49 7.54 -6.45 4.18
C ASN A 49 7.45 -4.93 4.48
N ASP A 50 7.18 -4.10 3.48
CA ASP A 50 7.00 -2.67 3.68
C ASP A 50 6.02 -2.39 4.84
N ILE A 51 6.57 -1.94 5.98
CA ILE A 51 5.81 -1.70 7.22
C ILE A 51 4.90 -0.48 7.09
N VAL A 52 5.27 0.51 6.27
CA VAL A 52 4.49 1.75 6.10
C VAL A 52 3.09 1.43 5.60
N THR A 53 2.93 0.40 4.79
CA THR A 53 1.62 -0.06 4.31
C THR A 53 0.73 -0.64 5.41
N THR A 54 1.26 -0.92 6.59
CA THR A 54 0.50 -1.51 7.70
C THR A 54 -0.03 -0.48 8.69
N VAL A 55 0.44 0.76 8.60
CA VAL A 55 0.02 1.85 9.47
C VAL A 55 -0.97 2.79 8.77
N PRO A 56 -1.85 3.51 9.48
CA PRO A 56 -2.29 3.19 10.85
C PRO A 56 -2.84 1.78 10.98
N LEU A 57 -2.84 1.21 12.19
CA LEU A 57 -3.31 -0.17 12.40
C LEU A 57 -4.79 -0.32 12.02
N TRP A 58 -5.17 -1.46 11.45
CA TRP A 58 -6.56 -1.75 11.07
C TRP A 58 -7.53 -1.72 12.25
N ILE A 59 -7.04 -2.04 13.46
CA ILE A 59 -7.82 -1.98 14.71
C ILE A 59 -8.28 -0.56 15.03
N MET A 60 -7.60 0.46 14.50
CA MET A 60 -8.00 1.87 14.62
C MET A 60 -9.08 2.26 13.61
N GLY A 61 -9.67 1.30 12.89
CA GLY A 61 -10.72 1.54 11.90
C GLY A 61 -10.22 2.00 10.52
N TYR A 62 -8.91 2.19 10.37
CA TYR A 62 -8.33 2.61 9.08
C TYR A 62 -8.26 1.46 8.09
N VAL A 63 -8.66 1.73 6.86
CA VAL A 63 -8.62 0.78 5.75
C VAL A 63 -7.90 1.35 4.55
N HIS A 64 -7.48 0.47 3.67
CA HIS A 64 -6.91 0.84 2.38
C HIS A 64 -8.02 1.13 1.37
N HIS A 65 -7.70 2.00 0.41
CA HIS A 65 -8.47 2.21 -0.81
C HIS A 65 -7.80 1.51 -1.99
N GLY A 66 -8.58 1.03 -2.94
CA GLY A 66 -8.11 0.53 -4.22
C GLY A 66 -7.58 -0.90 -4.23
N THR A 67 -7.09 -1.30 -5.40
CA THR A 67 -6.59 -2.64 -5.68
C THR A 67 -5.13 -2.78 -5.25
N GLN A 68 -4.83 -3.83 -4.49
CA GLN A 68 -3.46 -4.12 -4.08
C GLN A 68 -2.71 -4.94 -5.11
N HIS A 69 -1.54 -4.46 -5.51
CA HIS A 69 -0.53 -5.17 -6.27
C HIS A 69 0.64 -5.51 -5.34
N TYR A 70 0.95 -6.79 -5.20
CA TYR A 70 1.98 -7.23 -4.26
C TYR A 70 3.24 -7.69 -5.01
N LEU A 71 4.38 -7.12 -4.63
CA LEU A 71 5.70 -7.52 -5.05
C LEU A 71 6.33 -8.37 -3.94
N ASN A 72 6.72 -9.60 -4.27
CA ASN A 72 7.41 -10.45 -3.29
C ASN A 72 8.89 -10.03 -3.14
N ALA A 73 9.62 -10.66 -2.20
CA ALA A 73 11.04 -10.38 -1.95
C ALA A 73 11.95 -10.58 -3.20
N TYR A 74 11.46 -11.21 -4.25
CA TYR A 74 12.17 -11.44 -5.51
C TYR A 74 11.67 -10.52 -6.65
N GLY A 75 10.85 -9.50 -6.33
CA GLY A 75 10.28 -8.59 -7.33
C GLY A 75 9.18 -9.19 -8.20
N LYS A 76 8.75 -10.45 -7.95
CA LYS A 76 7.71 -11.08 -8.77
C LYS A 76 6.33 -10.63 -8.34
N TYR A 77 5.53 -10.18 -9.31
CA TYR A 77 4.11 -9.88 -9.12
C TYR A 77 3.34 -11.15 -8.72
N ARG A 78 2.57 -11.05 -7.64
CA ARG A 78 1.64 -12.11 -7.22
C ARG A 78 0.29 -11.51 -6.80
N LYS A 79 -0.78 -12.16 -7.21
CA LYS A 79 -2.09 -11.91 -6.58
C LYS A 79 -2.07 -12.58 -5.20
N PRO A 80 -2.14 -11.82 -4.10
CA PRO A 80 -2.07 -12.41 -2.77
C PRO A 80 -3.31 -13.25 -2.50
N THR A 81 -3.12 -14.52 -2.17
CA THR A 81 -4.18 -15.37 -1.63
C THR A 81 -4.34 -15.03 -0.14
N GLY A 82 -5.58 -14.98 0.38
CA GLY A 82 -5.86 -14.55 1.76
C GLY A 82 -5.02 -15.23 2.84
N TRP A 83 -4.67 -16.52 2.66
CA TRP A 83 -3.81 -17.27 3.56
C TRP A 83 -2.36 -16.77 3.61
N GLN A 84 -1.82 -16.30 2.50
CA GLN A 84 -0.46 -15.76 2.44
C GLN A 84 -0.37 -14.43 3.17
N LEU A 85 -1.42 -13.59 3.08
CA LEU A 85 -1.49 -12.33 3.83
C LEU A 85 -1.51 -12.54 5.35
N VAL A 86 -2.12 -13.62 5.82
CA VAL A 86 -2.15 -13.96 7.26
C VAL A 86 -0.77 -14.45 7.73
N LYS A 87 -0.11 -15.33 7.00
CA LYS A 87 1.24 -15.81 7.32
C LYS A 87 2.28 -14.69 7.33
N ASP A 88 2.25 -13.81 6.34
CA ASP A 88 3.18 -12.69 6.24
C ASP A 88 2.96 -11.67 7.36
N LYS A 89 1.70 -11.48 7.80
CA LYS A 89 1.38 -10.66 8.97
C LYS A 89 1.99 -11.20 10.27
N TRP A 90 1.81 -12.50 10.53
CA TRP A 90 2.35 -13.14 11.74
C TRP A 90 3.88 -13.15 11.73
N ARG A 91 4.48 -13.41 10.58
CA ARG A 91 5.93 -13.41 10.42
C ARG A 91 6.54 -12.03 10.62
N GLY A 92 5.89 -10.96 10.12
CA GLY A 92 6.33 -9.58 10.31
C GLY A 92 6.26 -9.13 11.77
N ILE A 93 5.19 -9.51 12.51
CA ILE A 93 5.06 -9.21 13.94
C ILE A 93 6.12 -9.95 14.75
N TRP A 94 6.36 -11.24 14.45
CA TRP A 94 7.37 -12.06 15.14
C TRP A 94 8.80 -11.59 14.89
N MET A 95 9.13 -11.22 13.66
CA MET A 95 10.46 -10.68 13.32
C MET A 95 10.70 -9.31 13.93
N GLY A 96 9.70 -8.42 13.95
CA GLY A 96 9.80 -7.10 14.58
C GLY A 96 10.06 -7.17 16.09
N LEU A 97 9.52 -8.18 16.77
CA LEU A 97 9.76 -8.43 18.21
C LEU A 97 11.16 -9.03 18.50
N LYS A 98 11.73 -9.78 17.54
CA LYS A 98 12.94 -10.56 17.78
C LYS A 98 14.25 -9.85 17.43
N GLN A 99 14.24 -8.84 16.56
CA GLN A 99 15.48 -8.27 16.01
C GLN A 99 15.77 -6.82 16.37
N GLY A 100 14.88 -6.07 17.03
CA GLY A 100 15.18 -4.68 17.46
C GLY A 100 15.72 -3.75 16.34
N LYS A 101 15.92 -4.27 15.13
CA LYS A 101 16.36 -3.56 13.94
C LYS A 101 15.22 -3.59 12.92
N ILE A 102 14.75 -2.41 12.59
CA ILE A 102 13.64 -2.21 11.64
C ILE A 102 14.20 -2.20 10.21
N ASP A 103 14.60 -3.37 9.70
CA ASP A 103 14.95 -3.53 8.28
C ASP A 103 13.74 -3.30 7.35
N SER A 104 12.54 -3.27 7.92
CA SER A 104 11.28 -3.00 7.21
C SER A 104 11.18 -1.61 6.59
N PHE A 105 12.02 -0.66 6.99
CA PHE A 105 12.10 0.65 6.32
C PHE A 105 12.88 0.59 5.00
N GLY A 106 13.79 -0.37 4.85
CA GLY A 106 14.49 -0.61 3.59
C GLY A 106 13.53 -0.97 2.46
N ASP A 107 12.53 -1.81 2.73
CA ASP A 107 11.51 -2.23 1.76
C ASP A 107 10.57 -1.09 1.33
N HIS A 108 10.55 0.02 2.05
CA HIS A 108 9.82 1.24 1.69
C HIS A 108 10.60 2.16 0.73
N SER A 109 11.85 1.83 0.42
CA SER A 109 12.67 2.63 -0.51
C SER A 109 12.07 2.66 -1.92
N MET A 110 11.91 3.85 -2.48
CA MET A 110 11.45 4.03 -3.86
C MET A 110 12.40 3.35 -4.86
N THR A 111 13.68 3.28 -4.55
CA THR A 111 14.69 2.60 -5.36
C THR A 111 14.39 1.10 -5.50
N GLU A 112 13.98 0.43 -4.43
CA GLU A 112 13.59 -0.98 -4.47
C GLU A 112 12.28 -1.19 -5.25
N TYR A 113 11.32 -0.30 -5.13
CA TYR A 113 10.10 -0.33 -5.95
C TYR A 113 10.43 -0.23 -7.45
N ILE A 114 11.26 0.73 -7.85
CA ILE A 114 11.68 0.92 -9.24
C ILE A 114 12.42 -0.31 -9.77
N LYS A 115 13.34 -0.88 -8.99
CA LYS A 115 14.10 -2.07 -9.34
C LYS A 115 13.17 -3.26 -9.61
N HIS A 116 12.20 -3.49 -8.71
CA HIS A 116 11.30 -4.63 -8.84
C HIS A 116 10.29 -4.45 -9.98
N ILE A 117 9.81 -3.24 -10.23
CA ILE A 117 8.87 -2.98 -11.34
C ILE A 117 9.54 -3.18 -12.69
N LYS A 118 10.80 -2.76 -12.85
CA LYS A 118 11.58 -2.99 -14.08
C LYS A 118 11.83 -4.48 -14.40
N GLN A 119 11.58 -5.38 -13.47
CA GLN A 119 11.73 -6.84 -13.67
C GLN A 119 10.40 -7.51 -14.09
N ILE A 120 9.31 -6.74 -14.19
CA ILE A 120 7.99 -7.28 -14.56
C ILE A 120 7.80 -7.29 -16.08
N ASP A 121 8.58 -6.51 -16.82
CA ASP A 121 8.67 -6.56 -18.29
C ASP A 121 9.47 -7.80 -18.72
#